data_ce04a491ad399a515a2093126e061b6d
#
_entry.id   ce04a491ad399a515a2093126e061b6d
#
_cell.length_a   1.000
_cell.length_b   1.000
_cell.length_c   1.000
_cell.angle_alpha   90.00
_cell.angle_beta   90.00
_cell.angle_gamma   90.00
#
_symmetry.space_group_name_H-M   'P 1'
#
loop_
_entity.id
_entity.type
_entity.pdbx_description
1 polymer ?
#
loop_
_entity_poly.entity_id
_entity_poly.type
_entity_poly.pdbx_seq_one_letter_code
_entity_poly.pdbx_strand_id
1 'polypeptide(L)'
;MKSNNDFFDFGKEQLDKMKAFLEEFETKFEKGAKEAKEAFEKDMKQFASFMNDKKEQVKEDREEHIQHLEALTKAFDIFSEALKKEVPKTKKAFENYKNKTLANIMELELAIKEARKNISIGLKGRLLQFKIKLDDFRLEIAANDTPDQEKFNAMRVKLGEGVEYMKKRIEWEKDKSAKFDTFTDEVTSSFENIKKTFADLFK
;
A
#
# COMPACT_ATOMS: atom_id res chain seq x y z
N MET A 1 -9.21 -3.25 -0.15
CA MET A 1 -9.04 -1.94 -0.86
C MET A 1 -10.35 -1.22 -1.20
N LYS A 2 -11.51 -1.86 -1.32
CA LYS A 2 -12.80 -1.14 -1.33
C LYS A 2 -13.03 -0.35 -0.02
N SER A 3 -12.59 -0.88 1.12
CA SER A 3 -12.83 -0.26 2.43
C SER A 3 -12.14 1.10 2.64
N ASN A 4 -10.98 1.36 2.04
CA ASN A 4 -10.25 2.62 2.25
C ASN A 4 -10.88 3.80 1.49
N ASN A 5 -11.29 3.61 0.23
CA ASN A 5 -12.00 4.65 -0.52
C ASN A 5 -13.36 4.94 0.14
N ASP A 6 -14.09 3.89 0.57
CA ASP A 6 -15.36 4.06 1.27
C ASP A 6 -15.19 4.84 2.59
N PHE A 7 -14.07 4.65 3.29
CA PHE A 7 -13.74 5.41 4.50
C PHE A 7 -13.47 6.89 4.21
N PHE A 8 -12.68 7.18 3.16
CA PHE A 8 -12.39 8.56 2.74
C PHE A 8 -13.65 9.31 2.34
N ASP A 9 -14.45 8.71 1.47
CA ASP A 9 -15.67 9.33 0.93
C ASP A 9 -16.70 9.54 2.04
N PHE A 10 -16.90 8.54 2.90
CA PHE A 10 -17.81 8.64 4.04
C PHE A 10 -17.34 9.66 5.08
N GLY A 11 -16.04 9.64 5.46
CA GLY A 11 -15.50 10.58 6.45
C GLY A 11 -15.66 12.04 6.00
N LYS A 12 -15.34 12.31 4.73
CA LYS A 12 -15.49 13.64 4.13
C LYS A 12 -16.96 14.08 4.06
N GLU A 13 -17.83 13.20 3.57
CA GLU A 13 -19.27 13.48 3.47
C GLU A 13 -19.89 13.82 4.84
N GLN A 14 -19.54 13.09 5.89
CA GLN A 14 -20.07 13.35 7.24
C GLN A 14 -19.52 14.67 7.81
N LEU A 15 -18.22 14.97 7.59
CA LEU A 15 -17.67 16.25 8.02
C LEU A 15 -18.33 17.44 7.31
N ASP A 16 -18.57 17.33 6.00
CA ASP A 16 -19.22 18.38 5.22
C ASP A 16 -20.68 18.58 5.68
N LYS A 17 -21.41 17.51 5.99
CA LYS A 17 -22.76 17.60 6.60
C LYS A 17 -22.74 18.28 7.95
N MET A 18 -21.77 17.96 8.81
CA MET A 18 -21.65 18.59 10.13
C MET A 18 -21.30 20.08 10.05
N LYS A 19 -20.43 20.47 9.13
CA LYS A 19 -20.08 21.86 8.86
C LYS A 19 -21.30 22.66 8.38
N ALA A 20 -22.01 22.14 7.37
CA ALA A 20 -23.21 22.73 6.84
C ALA A 20 -24.29 22.91 7.92
N PHE A 21 -24.44 21.90 8.79
CA PHE A 21 -25.38 22.02 9.92
C PHE A 21 -24.99 23.13 10.88
N LEU A 22 -23.70 23.28 11.24
CA LEU A 22 -23.24 24.37 12.12
C LEU A 22 -23.49 25.76 11.50
N GLU A 23 -23.17 25.92 10.20
CA GLU A 23 -23.43 27.16 9.46
C GLU A 23 -24.95 27.51 9.43
N GLU A 24 -25.79 26.50 9.21
CA GLU A 24 -27.25 26.67 9.23
C GLU A 24 -27.78 27.00 10.64
N PHE A 25 -27.17 26.37 11.65
CA PHE A 25 -27.53 26.57 13.05
C PHE A 25 -27.19 27.98 13.52
N GLU A 26 -26.03 28.53 13.19
CA GLU A 26 -25.64 29.91 13.48
C GLU A 26 -26.63 30.95 12.90
N THR A 27 -27.24 30.60 11.75
CA THR A 27 -28.17 31.52 11.06
C THR A 27 -29.63 31.36 11.49
N LYS A 28 -30.02 30.24 12.09
CA LYS A 28 -31.44 29.88 12.39
C LYS A 28 -31.75 29.72 13.89
N PHE A 29 -30.94 30.27 14.77
CA PHE A 29 -30.89 29.99 16.21
C PHE A 29 -32.20 30.17 17.01
N GLU A 30 -33.30 30.76 16.48
CA GLU A 30 -34.48 31.10 17.26
C GLU A 30 -35.61 30.04 17.32
N LYS A 31 -35.58 28.97 16.52
CA LYS A 31 -36.69 27.98 16.52
C LYS A 31 -36.16 26.53 16.42
N GLY A 32 -36.33 25.76 17.51
CA GLY A 32 -36.05 24.31 17.51
C GLY A 32 -34.68 23.92 18.07
N ALA A 33 -34.02 24.78 18.84
CA ALA A 33 -32.66 24.60 19.33
C ALA A 33 -32.41 23.25 20.05
N LYS A 34 -33.39 22.75 20.81
CA LYS A 34 -33.21 21.52 21.59
C LYS A 34 -33.17 20.26 20.71
N GLU A 35 -34.14 20.12 19.80
CA GLU A 35 -34.22 18.94 18.90
C GLU A 35 -33.04 18.92 17.91
N ALA A 36 -32.66 20.09 17.39
CA ALA A 36 -31.50 20.20 16.52
C ALA A 36 -30.19 19.86 17.25
N LYS A 37 -30.03 20.31 18.51
CA LYS A 37 -28.92 19.95 19.37
C LYS A 37 -28.81 18.42 19.58
N GLU A 38 -29.91 17.78 19.96
CA GLU A 38 -29.98 16.35 20.21
C GLU A 38 -29.67 15.55 18.94
N ALA A 39 -30.16 15.96 17.77
CA ALA A 39 -29.87 15.35 16.49
C ALA A 39 -28.37 15.46 16.14
N PHE A 40 -27.78 16.63 16.30
CA PHE A 40 -26.36 16.84 16.03
C PHE A 40 -25.44 16.08 17.00
N GLU A 41 -25.79 16.04 18.30
CA GLU A 41 -25.07 15.24 19.29
C GLU A 41 -25.11 13.73 18.94
N LYS A 42 -26.23 13.26 18.40
CA LYS A 42 -26.37 11.89 17.92
C LYS A 42 -25.47 11.62 16.74
N ASP A 43 -25.44 12.52 15.74
CA ASP A 43 -24.62 12.38 14.55
C ASP A 43 -23.12 12.45 14.91
N MET A 44 -22.72 13.34 15.82
CA MET A 44 -21.36 13.39 16.35
C MET A 44 -20.96 12.10 17.06
N LYS A 45 -21.84 11.51 17.87
CA LYS A 45 -21.55 10.24 18.55
C LYS A 45 -21.40 9.09 17.54
N GLN A 46 -22.24 9.04 16.52
CA GLN A 46 -22.16 8.02 15.47
C GLN A 46 -20.88 8.17 14.66
N PHE A 47 -20.49 9.40 14.31
CA PHE A 47 -19.24 9.65 13.60
C PHE A 47 -18.02 9.32 14.45
N ALA A 48 -18.01 9.69 15.73
CA ALA A 48 -16.93 9.34 16.65
C ALA A 48 -16.76 7.82 16.79
N SER A 49 -17.87 7.07 16.92
CA SER A 49 -17.82 5.60 16.97
C SER A 49 -17.26 5.03 15.65
N PHE A 50 -17.78 5.50 14.52
CA PHE A 50 -17.28 5.08 13.20
C PHE A 50 -15.78 5.34 13.04
N MET A 51 -15.32 6.55 13.42
CA MET A 51 -13.89 6.90 13.33
C MET A 51 -13.03 6.00 14.22
N ASN A 52 -13.46 5.74 15.46
CA ASN A 52 -12.72 4.87 16.36
C ASN A 52 -12.66 3.43 15.85
N ASP A 53 -13.79 2.87 15.44
CA ASP A 53 -13.88 1.49 14.96
C ASP A 53 -13.07 1.27 13.66
N LYS A 54 -13.07 2.28 12.78
CA LYS A 54 -12.38 2.19 11.49
C LYS A 54 -10.91 2.59 11.54
N LYS A 55 -10.54 3.52 12.44
CA LYS A 55 -9.16 3.96 12.58
C LYS A 55 -8.23 2.82 12.98
N GLU A 56 -8.62 2.02 13.97
CA GLU A 56 -7.82 0.87 14.42
C GLU A 56 -7.71 -0.19 13.31
N GLN A 57 -8.84 -0.59 12.71
CA GLN A 57 -8.83 -1.57 11.63
C GLN A 57 -7.98 -1.12 10.44
N VAL A 58 -8.12 0.12 10.02
CA VAL A 58 -7.35 0.68 8.91
C VAL A 58 -5.86 0.78 9.24
N LYS A 59 -5.53 1.08 10.50
CA LYS A 59 -4.15 1.12 10.97
C LYS A 59 -3.50 -0.26 10.94
N GLU A 60 -4.17 -1.29 11.44
CA GLU A 60 -3.69 -2.68 11.40
C GLU A 60 -3.50 -3.17 9.96
N ASP A 61 -4.53 -3.02 9.11
CA ASP A 61 -4.47 -3.41 7.69
C ASP A 61 -3.31 -2.71 6.96
N ARG A 62 -3.02 -1.48 7.33
CA ARG A 62 -1.95 -0.68 6.75
C ARG A 62 -0.57 -1.09 7.23
N GLU A 63 -0.40 -1.34 8.52
CA GLU A 63 0.88 -1.82 9.07
C GLU A 63 1.26 -3.15 8.40
N GLU A 64 0.32 -4.06 8.26
CA GLU A 64 0.52 -5.32 7.54
C GLU A 64 0.86 -5.07 6.04
N HIS A 65 0.15 -4.14 5.39
CA HIS A 65 0.42 -3.76 4.01
C HIS A 65 1.85 -3.21 3.83
N ILE A 66 2.30 -2.29 4.69
CA ILE A 66 3.66 -1.72 4.64
C ILE A 66 4.71 -2.80 4.89
N GLN A 67 4.52 -3.66 5.88
CA GLN A 67 5.43 -4.77 6.16
C GLN A 67 5.60 -5.69 4.93
N HIS A 68 4.51 -6.00 4.24
CA HIS A 68 4.57 -6.79 3.00
C HIS A 68 5.30 -6.06 1.87
N LEU A 69 5.11 -4.75 1.72
CA LEU A 69 5.84 -3.94 0.74
C LEU A 69 7.34 -3.84 1.07
N GLU A 70 7.71 -3.74 2.32
CA GLU A 70 9.11 -3.73 2.78
C GLU A 70 9.79 -5.08 2.55
N ALA A 71 9.11 -6.18 2.90
CA ALA A 71 9.60 -7.54 2.62
C ALA A 71 9.80 -7.76 1.12
N LEU A 72 8.86 -7.29 0.31
CA LEU A 72 8.95 -7.35 -1.14
C LEU A 72 10.11 -6.51 -1.69
N THR A 73 10.31 -5.27 -1.18
CA THR A 73 11.44 -4.42 -1.53
C THR A 73 12.76 -5.13 -1.24
N LYS A 74 12.90 -5.68 -0.03
CA LYS A 74 14.10 -6.42 0.38
C LYS A 74 14.39 -7.62 -0.51
N ALA A 75 13.36 -8.38 -0.90
CA ALA A 75 13.52 -9.52 -1.80
C ALA A 75 13.98 -9.08 -3.21
N PHE A 76 13.45 -7.95 -3.71
CA PHE A 76 13.92 -7.34 -4.95
C PHE A 76 15.37 -6.86 -4.86
N ASP A 77 15.80 -6.29 -3.74
CA ASP A 77 17.20 -5.87 -3.53
C ASP A 77 18.14 -7.05 -3.55
N ILE A 78 17.83 -8.12 -2.83
CA ILE A 78 18.62 -9.36 -2.82
C ILE A 78 18.74 -9.93 -4.24
N PHE A 79 17.62 -9.98 -4.96
CA PHE A 79 17.62 -10.48 -6.33
C PHE A 79 18.40 -9.57 -7.30
N SER A 80 18.28 -8.25 -7.15
CA SER A 80 19.05 -7.27 -7.92
C SER A 80 20.54 -7.47 -7.74
N GLU A 81 21.00 -7.65 -6.51
CA GLU A 81 22.43 -7.93 -6.23
C GLU A 81 22.90 -9.26 -6.84
N ALA A 82 22.03 -10.27 -6.89
CA ALA A 82 22.35 -11.51 -7.56
C ALA A 82 22.50 -11.33 -9.09
N LEU A 83 21.65 -10.49 -9.70
CA LEU A 83 21.74 -10.17 -11.12
C LEU A 83 23.01 -9.37 -11.50
N LYS A 84 23.59 -8.60 -10.59
CA LYS A 84 24.82 -7.82 -10.83
C LYS A 84 26.09 -8.68 -10.86
N LYS A 85 26.06 -9.87 -10.25
CA LYS A 85 27.23 -10.76 -10.22
C LYS A 85 27.55 -11.27 -11.60
N GLU A 86 28.84 -11.32 -11.93
CA GLU A 86 29.29 -11.92 -13.18
C GLU A 86 28.89 -13.41 -13.26
N VAL A 87 28.50 -13.81 -14.46
CA VAL A 87 28.18 -15.22 -14.75
C VAL A 87 29.47 -15.99 -14.89
N PRO A 88 29.70 -17.01 -14.05
CA PRO A 88 30.91 -17.78 -14.12
C PRO A 88 31.03 -18.58 -15.43
N LYS A 89 32.26 -18.66 -15.96
CA LYS A 89 32.55 -19.39 -17.22
C LYS A 89 32.82 -20.89 -17.02
N THR A 90 33.15 -21.30 -15.80
CA THR A 90 33.43 -22.71 -15.53
C THR A 90 32.17 -23.44 -15.04
N LYS A 91 32.00 -24.69 -15.46
CA LYS A 91 30.83 -25.52 -15.09
C LYS A 91 30.60 -25.56 -13.56
N LYS A 92 31.66 -25.82 -12.78
CA LYS A 92 31.57 -25.91 -11.31
C LYS A 92 31.17 -24.60 -10.67
N ALA A 93 31.73 -23.44 -11.12
CA ALA A 93 31.39 -22.14 -10.58
C ALA A 93 29.98 -21.70 -11.03
N PHE A 94 29.58 -22.08 -12.25
CA PHE A 94 28.23 -21.82 -12.74
C PHE A 94 27.18 -22.60 -11.97
N GLU A 95 27.43 -23.86 -11.61
CA GLU A 95 26.50 -24.65 -10.79
C GLU A 95 26.23 -23.97 -9.43
N ASN A 96 27.28 -23.48 -8.77
CA ASN A 96 27.13 -22.72 -7.53
C ASN A 96 26.36 -21.40 -7.72
N TYR A 97 26.61 -20.70 -8.82
CA TYR A 97 25.89 -19.49 -9.19
C TYR A 97 24.41 -19.79 -9.46
N LYS A 98 24.11 -20.82 -10.23
CA LYS A 98 22.78 -21.33 -10.55
C LYS A 98 21.97 -21.61 -9.28
N ASN A 99 22.53 -22.41 -8.36
CA ASN A 99 21.86 -22.80 -7.12
C ASN A 99 21.52 -21.56 -6.25
N LYS A 100 22.46 -20.62 -6.13
CA LYS A 100 22.21 -19.36 -5.39
C LYS A 100 21.17 -18.48 -6.06
N THR A 101 21.21 -18.37 -7.38
CA THR A 101 20.25 -17.57 -8.14
C THR A 101 18.85 -18.17 -8.06
N LEU A 102 18.72 -19.49 -8.18
CA LEU A 102 17.45 -20.19 -8.02
C LEU A 102 16.87 -20.02 -6.59
N ALA A 103 17.70 -20.07 -5.55
CA ALA A 103 17.27 -19.79 -4.19
C ALA A 103 16.73 -18.35 -4.05
N ASN A 104 17.42 -17.34 -4.58
CA ASN A 104 16.96 -15.96 -4.55
C ASN A 104 15.66 -15.76 -5.35
N ILE A 105 15.48 -16.49 -6.46
CA ILE A 105 14.21 -16.50 -7.22
C ILE A 105 13.07 -17.04 -6.35
N MET A 106 13.29 -18.14 -5.66
CA MET A 106 12.28 -18.74 -4.77
C MET A 106 11.89 -17.79 -3.63
N GLU A 107 12.86 -17.12 -3.01
CA GLU A 107 12.58 -16.09 -1.97
C GLU A 107 11.77 -14.92 -2.51
N LEU A 108 12.12 -14.43 -3.72
CA LEU A 108 11.36 -13.35 -4.37
C LEU A 108 9.94 -13.81 -4.74
N GLU A 109 9.77 -15.02 -5.26
CA GLU A 109 8.43 -15.58 -5.56
C GLU A 109 7.57 -15.70 -4.30
N LEU A 110 8.16 -16.11 -3.18
CA LEU A 110 7.46 -16.18 -1.89
C LEU A 110 7.03 -14.77 -1.43
N ALA A 111 7.93 -13.80 -1.46
CA ALA A 111 7.62 -12.42 -1.11
C ALA A 111 6.53 -11.82 -2.01
N ILE A 112 6.56 -12.10 -3.33
CA ILE A 112 5.50 -11.71 -4.26
C ILE A 112 4.15 -12.35 -3.87
N LYS A 113 4.15 -13.63 -3.54
CA LYS A 113 2.94 -14.37 -3.15
C LYS A 113 2.29 -13.77 -1.90
N GLU A 114 3.08 -13.49 -0.87
CA GLU A 114 2.58 -12.92 0.38
C GLU A 114 2.09 -11.47 0.18
N ALA A 115 2.89 -10.63 -0.49
CA ALA A 115 2.50 -9.24 -0.77
C ALA A 115 1.20 -9.13 -1.58
N ARG A 116 0.91 -10.08 -2.50
CA ARG A 116 -0.30 -10.05 -3.34
C ARG A 116 -1.61 -10.07 -2.57
N LYS A 117 -1.64 -10.46 -1.32
CA LYS A 117 -2.86 -10.47 -0.50
C LYS A 117 -3.35 -9.03 -0.25
N ASN A 118 -2.42 -8.10 0.03
CA ASN A 118 -2.73 -6.78 0.60
C ASN A 118 -2.32 -5.58 -0.27
N ILE A 119 -1.87 -5.76 -1.51
CA ILE A 119 -1.47 -4.69 -2.43
C ILE A 119 -2.55 -4.32 -3.44
N SER A 120 -2.39 -3.16 -4.10
CA SER A 120 -3.33 -2.68 -5.13
C SER A 120 -3.44 -3.63 -6.33
N ILE A 121 -4.59 -3.60 -6.99
CA ILE A 121 -4.84 -4.38 -8.23
C ILE A 121 -3.81 -4.00 -9.31
N GLY A 122 -3.44 -2.71 -9.39
CA GLY A 122 -2.44 -2.24 -10.35
C GLY A 122 -1.06 -2.84 -10.10
N LEU A 123 -0.61 -2.90 -8.83
CA LEU A 123 0.66 -3.51 -8.47
C LEU A 123 0.62 -5.04 -8.64
N LYS A 124 -0.52 -5.70 -8.30
CA LYS A 124 -0.73 -7.14 -8.58
C LYS A 124 -0.50 -7.49 -10.05
N GLY A 125 -1.09 -6.71 -10.95
CA GLY A 125 -0.93 -6.92 -12.40
C GLY A 125 0.51 -6.78 -12.87
N ARG A 126 1.25 -5.79 -12.33
CA ARG A 126 2.66 -5.58 -12.65
C ARG A 126 3.57 -6.69 -12.12
N LEU A 127 3.32 -7.14 -10.90
CA LEU A 127 4.04 -8.29 -10.31
C LEU A 127 3.80 -9.57 -11.11
N LEU A 128 2.61 -9.78 -11.63
CA LEU A 128 2.32 -10.93 -12.48
C LEU A 128 3.12 -10.88 -13.79
N GLN A 129 3.18 -9.70 -14.44
CA GLN A 129 3.99 -9.50 -15.65
C GLN A 129 5.49 -9.70 -15.38
N PHE A 130 5.97 -9.23 -14.23
CA PHE A 130 7.36 -9.46 -13.81
C PHE A 130 7.62 -10.95 -13.55
N LYS A 131 6.68 -11.63 -12.88
CA LYS A 131 6.79 -13.08 -12.60
C LYS A 131 6.96 -13.91 -13.87
N ILE A 132 6.27 -13.60 -14.95
CA ILE A 132 6.43 -14.31 -16.24
C ILE A 132 7.90 -14.23 -16.71
N LYS A 133 8.49 -13.04 -16.67
CA LYS A 133 9.91 -12.86 -17.05
C LYS A 133 10.86 -13.58 -16.10
N LEU A 134 10.52 -13.64 -14.83
CA LEU A 134 11.27 -14.38 -13.81
C LEU A 134 11.20 -15.89 -14.03
N ASP A 135 10.04 -16.41 -14.40
CA ASP A 135 9.84 -17.82 -14.76
C ASP A 135 10.67 -18.21 -16.00
N ASP A 136 10.68 -17.37 -17.04
CA ASP A 136 11.50 -17.58 -18.24
C ASP A 136 12.99 -17.65 -17.89
N PHE A 137 13.47 -16.74 -17.03
CA PHE A 137 14.85 -16.73 -16.58
C PHE A 137 15.18 -17.96 -15.72
N ARG A 138 14.26 -18.35 -14.84
CA ARG A 138 14.39 -19.56 -14.01
C ARG A 138 14.53 -20.82 -14.87
N LEU A 139 13.71 -20.94 -15.90
CA LEU A 139 13.78 -22.09 -16.82
C LEU A 139 15.09 -22.10 -17.59
N GLU A 140 15.55 -20.96 -18.09
CA GLU A 140 16.82 -20.86 -18.80
C GLU A 140 18.01 -21.24 -17.92
N ILE A 141 18.09 -20.74 -16.70
CA ILE A 141 19.18 -21.06 -15.79
C ILE A 141 19.14 -22.53 -15.32
N ALA A 142 17.93 -23.08 -15.15
CA ALA A 142 17.77 -24.47 -14.71
C ALA A 142 18.17 -25.49 -15.80
N ALA A 143 17.84 -25.18 -17.06
CA ALA A 143 18.03 -26.09 -18.19
C ALA A 143 19.50 -26.22 -18.67
N ASN A 144 20.35 -25.24 -18.34
CA ASN A 144 21.70 -25.16 -18.88
C ASN A 144 22.76 -25.55 -17.83
N ASP A 145 23.74 -26.35 -18.25
CA ASP A 145 24.95 -26.65 -17.47
C ASP A 145 26.07 -25.64 -17.70
N THR A 146 26.04 -24.97 -18.86
CA THR A 146 26.90 -23.85 -19.23
C THR A 146 26.05 -22.83 -19.96
N PRO A 147 25.99 -21.55 -19.51
CA PRO A 147 25.12 -20.58 -20.12
C PRO A 147 25.59 -20.16 -21.50
N ASP A 148 24.66 -19.97 -22.42
CA ASP A 148 24.84 -19.04 -23.52
C ASP A 148 25.02 -17.65 -22.94
N GLN A 149 26.25 -17.15 -22.90
CA GLN A 149 26.61 -15.92 -22.21
C GLN A 149 25.83 -14.70 -22.74
N GLU A 150 25.62 -14.63 -24.05
CA GLU A 150 24.94 -13.51 -24.69
C GLU A 150 23.45 -13.50 -24.33
N LYS A 151 22.78 -14.62 -24.55
CA LYS A 151 21.35 -14.78 -24.22
C LYS A 151 21.08 -14.56 -22.74
N PHE A 152 21.93 -15.15 -21.88
CA PHE A 152 21.77 -15.06 -20.45
C PHE A 152 21.98 -13.63 -19.93
N ASN A 153 22.98 -12.91 -20.44
CA ASN A 153 23.21 -11.51 -20.11
C ASN A 153 22.07 -10.61 -20.58
N ALA A 154 21.51 -10.84 -21.77
CA ALA A 154 20.36 -10.10 -22.25
C ALA A 154 19.12 -10.28 -21.34
N MET A 155 18.88 -11.50 -20.85
CA MET A 155 17.80 -11.77 -19.89
C MET A 155 18.03 -11.08 -18.53
N ARG A 156 19.28 -11.12 -18.04
CA ARG A 156 19.65 -10.43 -16.79
C ARG A 156 19.41 -8.92 -16.86
N VAL A 157 19.80 -8.27 -17.96
CA VAL A 157 19.57 -6.84 -18.17
C VAL A 157 18.06 -6.53 -18.14
N LYS A 158 17.26 -7.26 -18.91
CA LYS A 158 15.79 -7.08 -18.92
C LYS A 158 15.13 -7.31 -17.56
N LEU A 159 15.63 -8.27 -16.79
CA LEU A 159 15.15 -8.51 -15.42
C LEU A 159 15.60 -7.37 -14.49
N GLY A 160 16.84 -6.89 -14.60
CA GLY A 160 17.33 -5.75 -13.83
C GLY A 160 16.49 -4.50 -14.04
N GLU A 161 16.16 -4.17 -15.29
CA GLU A 161 15.23 -3.08 -15.62
C GLU A 161 13.83 -3.32 -15.01
N GLY A 162 13.35 -4.56 -15.05
CA GLY A 162 12.10 -4.97 -14.43
C GLY A 162 12.12 -4.80 -12.90
N VAL A 163 13.20 -5.16 -12.25
CA VAL A 163 13.41 -4.97 -10.80
C VAL A 163 13.34 -3.48 -10.44
N GLU A 164 14.11 -2.62 -11.12
CA GLU A 164 14.11 -1.18 -10.86
C GLU A 164 12.74 -0.56 -11.09
N TYR A 165 12.02 -0.99 -12.14
CA TYR A 165 10.64 -0.56 -12.36
C TYR A 165 9.72 -0.98 -11.21
N MET A 166 9.83 -2.23 -10.74
CA MET A 166 9.00 -2.73 -9.63
C MET A 166 9.29 -2.02 -8.33
N LYS A 167 10.55 -1.75 -8.00
CA LYS A 167 10.95 -0.98 -6.81
C LYS A 167 10.31 0.42 -6.80
N LYS A 168 10.35 1.14 -7.92
CA LYS A 168 9.68 2.44 -8.05
C LYS A 168 8.17 2.35 -7.85
N ARG A 169 7.53 1.29 -8.33
CA ARG A 169 6.09 1.09 -8.14
C ARG A 169 5.73 0.76 -6.70
N ILE A 170 6.57 0.01 -6.00
CA ILE A 170 6.41 -0.29 -4.58
C ILE A 170 6.55 0.98 -3.74
N GLU A 171 7.56 1.81 -3.99
CA GLU A 171 7.73 3.10 -3.31
C GLU A 171 6.53 4.02 -3.52
N TRP A 172 6.00 4.10 -4.75
CA TRP A 172 4.78 4.86 -5.02
C TRP A 172 3.55 4.33 -4.26
N GLU A 173 3.45 3.02 -4.07
CA GLU A 173 2.38 2.40 -3.26
C GLU A 173 2.53 2.76 -1.77
N LYS A 174 3.78 2.79 -1.26
CA LYS A 174 4.09 3.25 0.11
C LYS A 174 3.74 4.73 0.31
N ASP A 175 4.10 5.59 -0.63
CA ASP A 175 3.76 7.03 -0.59
C ASP A 175 2.26 7.27 -0.55
N LYS A 176 1.48 6.47 -1.28
CA LYS A 176 0.02 6.52 -1.19
C LYS A 176 -0.50 6.14 0.20
N SER A 177 0.11 5.15 0.83
CA SER A 177 -0.21 4.77 2.21
C SER A 177 0.09 5.90 3.20
N ALA A 178 1.19 6.62 3.02
CA ALA A 178 1.55 7.76 3.88
C ALA A 178 0.54 8.93 3.77
N LYS A 179 0.03 9.20 2.57
CA LYS A 179 -1.02 10.22 2.35
C LYS A 179 -2.33 9.89 3.07
N PHE A 180 -2.57 8.63 3.35
CA PHE A 180 -3.73 8.21 4.13
C PHE A 180 -3.65 8.69 5.59
N ASP A 181 -2.47 8.69 6.20
CA ASP A 181 -2.29 9.21 7.57
C ASP A 181 -2.61 10.68 7.64
N THR A 182 -2.06 11.46 6.71
CA THR A 182 -2.32 12.90 6.63
C THR A 182 -3.82 13.16 6.55
N PHE A 183 -4.55 12.41 5.72
CA PHE A 183 -6.00 12.56 5.61
C PHE A 183 -6.72 12.17 6.92
N THR A 184 -6.34 11.07 7.56
CA THR A 184 -6.95 10.64 8.83
C THR A 184 -6.72 11.67 9.93
N ASP A 185 -5.55 12.28 9.98
CA ASP A 185 -5.22 13.33 10.92
C ASP A 185 -6.00 14.63 10.62
N GLU A 186 -6.15 14.99 9.35
CA GLU A 186 -6.96 16.13 8.90
C GLU A 186 -8.44 15.94 9.26
N VAL A 187 -9.01 14.76 9.02
CA VAL A 187 -10.39 14.41 9.39
C VAL A 187 -10.59 14.47 10.89
N THR A 188 -9.67 13.90 11.67
CA THR A 188 -9.71 13.93 13.13
C THR A 188 -9.65 15.37 13.67
N SER A 189 -8.72 16.17 13.17
CA SER A 189 -8.57 17.59 13.55
C SER A 189 -9.80 18.42 13.19
N SER A 190 -10.36 18.21 12.01
CA SER A 190 -11.59 18.89 11.57
C SER A 190 -12.78 18.52 12.45
N PHE A 191 -12.90 17.26 12.85
CA PHE A 191 -13.95 16.79 13.75
C PHE A 191 -13.83 17.41 15.16
N GLU A 192 -12.64 17.49 15.73
CA GLU A 192 -12.42 18.14 17.03
C GLU A 192 -12.72 19.65 16.97
N ASN A 193 -12.43 20.32 15.86
CA ASN A 193 -12.81 21.71 15.65
C ASN A 193 -14.34 21.88 15.59
N ILE A 194 -15.05 21.01 14.87
CA ILE A 194 -16.52 21.00 14.81
C ILE A 194 -17.11 20.82 16.21
N LYS A 195 -16.58 19.88 16.98
CA LYS A 195 -16.98 19.60 18.36
C LYS A 195 -16.82 20.82 19.28
N LYS A 196 -15.70 21.52 19.15
CA LYS A 196 -15.41 22.73 19.90
C LYS A 196 -16.40 23.87 19.53
N THR A 197 -16.57 24.13 18.23
CA THR A 197 -17.51 25.14 17.74
C THR A 197 -18.92 24.85 18.23
N PHE A 198 -19.37 23.60 18.16
CA PHE A 198 -20.67 23.22 18.68
C PHE A 198 -20.79 23.45 20.19
N ALA A 199 -19.77 23.08 20.98
CA ALA A 199 -19.77 23.31 22.42
C ALA A 199 -19.82 24.81 22.78
N ASP A 200 -19.20 25.67 21.97
CA ASP A 200 -19.17 27.11 22.18
C ASP A 200 -20.53 27.79 21.83
N LEU A 201 -21.27 27.23 20.88
CA LEU A 201 -22.62 27.69 20.51
C LEU A 201 -23.69 27.45 21.60
N PHE A 202 -23.43 26.51 22.51
CA PHE A 202 -24.39 26.09 23.55
C PHE A 202 -23.92 26.43 24.97
N LYS A 203 -22.89 27.27 25.13
CA LYS A 203 -22.52 27.88 26.41
C LYS A 203 -23.39 29.10 26.72
#